data_e842ab6a693610260552746478815e32
#
_entry.id   e842ab6a693610260552746478815e32
#
_cell.length_a   1.000
_cell.length_b   1.000
_cell.length_c   1.000
_cell.angle_alpha   90.00
_cell.angle_beta   90.00
_cell.angle_gamma   90.00
#
_symmetry.space_group_name_H-M   'P 1'
#
loop_
_entity.id
_entity.type
_entity.pdbx_description
1 polymer ?
#
loop_
_entity_poly.entity_id
_entity_poly.type
_entity_poly.pdbx_seq_one_letter_code
_entity_poly.pdbx_strand_id
1 'polypeptide(L)'
;MASLDSALIAIERACGSGSVIRDPSVLEGYAHDESEVDPCMPEAVVRASSTADVSAVMKAAYEHEIPVTPRGGGTGRVGGAVPVPGGIVLAFERMNAIEGIDKGELTSTVQPGVITGDLKRAAEEEQLFYPPDPNSRDSCAIGGNLAANAGGPRAFKYGVTREYVLGMDVVMADGTILKLGRETKKGVTGYDLTSLMVGSEGTLGIVTEATLRLIPKPEATVTALACFSSLDEVAPVVSSLVAQGQLPSCIELLDQEAIRIVRPEAGLTIPNETKAMLLIELDGEQASLETELERTGNILFDLDALEV
;
A
#
# COMPACT_ATOMS: atom_id res chain seq x y z
N MET A 1 28.10 -12.51 18.27
CA MET A 1 27.32 -12.59 19.53
C MET A 1 27.56 -11.41 20.45
N ALA A 2 28.79 -11.10 20.88
CA ALA A 2 29.07 -9.96 21.76
C ALA A 2 28.65 -8.59 21.18
N SER A 3 28.75 -8.42 19.86
CA SER A 3 28.31 -7.20 19.15
C SER A 3 26.78 -7.03 19.17
N LEU A 4 26.04 -8.10 18.90
CA LEU A 4 24.56 -8.07 18.89
C LEU A 4 23.99 -7.78 20.27
N ASP A 5 24.43 -8.49 21.32
CA ASP A 5 23.92 -8.26 22.69
C ASP A 5 24.22 -6.83 23.17
N SER A 6 25.37 -6.27 22.80
CA SER A 6 25.71 -4.88 23.13
C SER A 6 24.76 -3.88 22.44
N ALA A 7 24.46 -4.11 21.16
CA ALA A 7 23.51 -3.29 20.42
C ALA A 7 22.09 -3.39 21.00
N LEU A 8 21.61 -4.61 21.30
CA LEU A 8 20.29 -4.82 21.86
C LEU A 8 20.11 -4.16 23.23
N ILE A 9 21.17 -4.18 24.08
CA ILE A 9 21.19 -3.45 25.36
C ILE A 9 21.12 -1.94 25.13
N ALA A 10 21.85 -1.41 24.15
CA ALA A 10 21.81 0.02 23.83
C ALA A 10 20.42 0.42 23.29
N ILE A 11 19.82 -0.40 22.44
CA ILE A 11 18.47 -0.21 21.89
C ILE A 11 17.44 -0.22 23.02
N GLU A 12 17.44 -1.22 23.90
CA GLU A 12 16.48 -1.33 25.00
C GLU A 12 16.60 -0.16 25.99
N ARG A 13 17.82 0.34 26.21
CA ARG A 13 18.05 1.54 27.04
C ARG A 13 17.44 2.79 26.38
N ALA A 14 17.55 2.92 25.07
CA ALA A 14 17.03 4.09 24.34
C ALA A 14 15.51 4.04 24.15
N CYS A 15 14.97 2.88 23.75
CA CYS A 15 13.56 2.70 23.40
C CYS A 15 12.66 2.28 24.58
N GLY A 16 13.26 1.99 25.74
CA GLY A 16 12.55 1.58 26.96
C GLY A 16 12.43 0.07 27.12
N SER A 17 12.18 -0.35 28.37
CA SER A 17 12.04 -1.77 28.73
C SER A 17 10.92 -2.45 27.95
N GLY A 18 11.19 -3.64 27.42
CA GLY A 18 10.25 -4.43 26.64
C GLY A 18 10.06 -3.95 25.19
N SER A 19 10.93 -3.05 24.71
CA SER A 19 10.99 -2.71 23.27
C SER A 19 11.68 -3.82 22.46
N VAL A 20 12.61 -4.56 23.06
CA VAL A 20 13.36 -5.65 22.45
C VAL A 20 12.76 -6.99 22.87
N ILE A 21 12.36 -7.80 21.90
CA ILE A 21 11.74 -9.12 22.10
C ILE A 21 12.69 -10.18 21.53
N ARG A 22 12.97 -11.22 22.33
CA ARG A 22 13.79 -12.37 21.96
C ARG A 22 13.09 -13.72 22.20
N ASP A 23 11.82 -13.71 22.52
CA ASP A 23 11.02 -14.92 22.71
C ASP A 23 10.82 -15.60 21.34
N PRO A 24 11.32 -16.85 21.15
CA PRO A 24 11.22 -17.54 19.86
C PRO A 24 9.79 -17.69 19.35
N SER A 25 8.81 -17.84 20.25
CA SER A 25 7.40 -17.96 19.85
C SER A 25 6.84 -16.67 19.25
N VAL A 26 7.38 -15.52 19.64
CA VAL A 26 7.05 -14.22 19.04
C VAL A 26 7.83 -13.99 17.75
N LEU A 27 9.13 -14.36 17.73
CA LEU A 27 9.99 -14.15 16.55
C LEU A 27 9.47 -14.91 15.32
N GLU A 28 8.86 -16.08 15.51
CA GLU A 28 8.28 -16.90 14.44
C GLU A 28 7.28 -16.10 13.58
N GLY A 29 6.46 -15.24 14.19
CA GLY A 29 5.50 -14.40 13.50
C GLY A 29 6.14 -13.29 12.63
N TYR A 30 7.45 -13.04 12.79
CA TYR A 30 8.21 -12.06 12.02
C TYR A 30 9.21 -12.69 11.05
N ALA A 31 9.26 -14.02 10.96
CA ALA A 31 10.22 -14.76 10.15
C ALA A 31 9.87 -14.78 8.65
N HIS A 32 8.64 -14.45 8.28
CA HIS A 32 8.10 -14.57 6.91
C HIS A 32 7.21 -13.39 6.53
N ASP A 33 6.92 -13.24 5.25
CA ASP A 33 5.86 -12.38 4.71
C ASP A 33 4.95 -13.22 3.79
N GLU A 34 4.15 -12.59 2.92
CA GLU A 34 3.25 -13.28 1.97
C GLU A 34 3.97 -13.72 0.67
N SER A 35 5.31 -13.71 0.66
CA SER A 35 6.10 -14.20 -0.48
C SER A 35 6.39 -15.70 -0.37
N GLU A 36 6.97 -16.26 -1.43
CA GLU A 36 7.50 -17.62 -1.46
C GLU A 36 8.97 -17.73 -0.98
N VAL A 37 9.51 -16.63 -0.41
CA VAL A 37 10.87 -16.63 0.15
C VAL A 37 10.90 -17.48 1.41
N ASP A 38 11.92 -18.31 1.54
CA ASP A 38 12.10 -19.16 2.73
C ASP A 38 12.14 -18.31 4.00
N PRO A 39 11.42 -18.70 5.06
CA PRO A 39 11.41 -17.99 6.33
C PRO A 39 12.82 -17.91 6.95
N CYS A 40 13.14 -16.76 7.54
CA CYS A 40 14.37 -16.57 8.28
C CYS A 40 14.06 -15.99 9.66
N MET A 41 14.51 -16.67 10.72
CA MET A 41 14.31 -16.22 12.09
C MET A 41 15.19 -15.00 12.38
N PRO A 42 14.61 -13.87 12.85
CA PRO A 42 15.42 -12.75 13.32
C PRO A 42 16.06 -13.06 14.68
N GLU A 43 17.16 -12.38 15.00
CA GLU A 43 17.81 -12.46 16.31
C GLU A 43 17.00 -11.75 17.41
N ALA A 44 16.24 -10.73 17.04
CA ALA A 44 15.31 -10.00 17.90
C ALA A 44 14.29 -9.24 17.05
N VAL A 45 13.17 -8.91 17.68
CA VAL A 45 12.20 -7.91 17.17
C VAL A 45 12.27 -6.68 18.06
N VAL A 46 12.39 -5.50 17.44
CA VAL A 46 12.34 -4.21 18.13
C VAL A 46 11.04 -3.49 17.74
N ARG A 47 10.21 -3.18 18.72
CA ARG A 47 8.97 -2.42 18.53
C ARG A 47 9.20 -0.95 18.86
N ALA A 48 9.41 -0.14 17.82
CA ALA A 48 9.56 1.30 17.96
C ALA A 48 8.22 1.99 18.27
N SER A 49 8.28 3.07 19.03
CA SER A 49 7.13 3.90 19.40
C SER A 49 7.24 5.34 18.89
N SER A 50 8.40 5.73 18.36
CA SER A 50 8.69 7.08 17.90
C SER A 50 9.80 7.10 16.84
N THR A 51 9.88 8.19 16.08
CA THR A 51 11.00 8.48 15.17
C THR A 51 12.34 8.46 15.91
N ALA A 52 12.38 8.91 17.18
CA ALA A 52 13.58 8.89 17.99
C ALA A 52 14.03 7.44 18.32
N ASP A 53 13.09 6.53 18.58
CA ASP A 53 13.39 5.13 18.79
C ASP A 53 13.99 4.51 17.52
N VAL A 54 13.37 4.76 16.36
CA VAL A 54 13.88 4.28 15.06
C VAL A 54 15.29 4.78 14.82
N SER A 55 15.56 6.07 15.07
CA SER A 55 16.89 6.66 14.97
C SER A 55 17.92 5.95 15.89
N ALA A 56 17.55 5.70 17.14
CA ALA A 56 18.42 5.00 18.10
C ALA A 56 18.70 3.56 17.68
N VAL A 57 17.69 2.83 17.18
CA VAL A 57 17.84 1.48 16.64
C VAL A 57 18.81 1.46 15.46
N MET A 58 18.57 2.34 14.46
CA MET A 58 19.40 2.41 13.27
C MET A 58 20.85 2.77 13.61
N LYS A 59 21.06 3.75 14.49
CA LYS A 59 22.39 4.13 14.95
C LYS A 59 23.12 2.97 15.62
N ALA A 60 22.47 2.27 16.55
CA ALA A 60 23.07 1.12 17.23
C ALA A 60 23.35 -0.02 16.25
N ALA A 61 22.43 -0.32 15.33
CA ALA A 61 22.62 -1.33 14.30
C ALA A 61 23.77 -0.98 13.35
N TYR A 62 23.89 0.28 12.95
CA TYR A 62 24.98 0.77 12.10
C TYR A 62 26.35 0.64 12.80
N GLU A 63 26.46 1.08 14.06
CA GLU A 63 27.70 0.99 14.86
C GLU A 63 28.17 -0.46 15.08
N HIS A 64 27.24 -1.41 15.07
CA HIS A 64 27.51 -2.83 15.32
C HIS A 64 27.41 -3.72 14.07
N GLU A 65 27.19 -3.11 12.89
CA GLU A 65 27.04 -3.81 11.60
C GLU A 65 25.94 -4.89 11.61
N ILE A 66 24.78 -4.58 12.24
CA ILE A 66 23.65 -5.49 12.35
C ILE A 66 22.64 -5.15 11.25
N PRO A 67 22.25 -6.12 10.42
CA PRO A 67 21.16 -5.92 9.45
C PRO A 67 19.84 -5.62 10.13
N VAL A 68 19.09 -4.64 9.60
CA VAL A 68 17.76 -4.27 10.06
C VAL A 68 16.74 -4.49 8.95
N THR A 69 15.70 -5.26 9.22
CA THR A 69 14.57 -5.45 8.32
C THR A 69 13.36 -4.68 8.88
N PRO A 70 12.96 -3.55 8.26
CA PRO A 70 11.76 -2.83 8.68
C PRO A 70 10.51 -3.62 8.27
N ARG A 71 9.52 -3.70 9.17
CA ARG A 71 8.29 -4.46 8.94
C ARG A 71 7.04 -3.65 9.29
N GLY A 72 6.19 -3.41 8.30
CA GLY A 72 4.81 -2.97 8.46
C GLY A 72 3.88 -4.16 8.73
N GLY A 73 2.86 -4.36 7.90
CA GLY A 73 1.92 -5.48 8.02
C GLY A 73 2.46 -6.86 7.62
N GLY A 74 3.62 -6.94 6.95
CA GLY A 74 4.18 -8.20 6.45
C GLY A 74 3.41 -8.82 5.28
N THR A 75 2.60 -8.04 4.58
CA THR A 75 1.74 -8.48 3.46
C THR A 75 2.42 -8.39 2.09
N GLY A 76 3.72 -8.10 2.06
CA GLY A 76 4.52 -8.03 0.83
C GLY A 76 4.72 -9.40 0.19
N ARG A 77 4.84 -9.42 -1.15
CA ARG A 77 4.99 -10.66 -1.93
C ARG A 77 6.35 -10.82 -2.61
N VAL A 78 7.33 -10.03 -2.16
CA VAL A 78 8.69 -10.05 -2.74
C VAL A 78 9.78 -10.34 -1.72
N GLY A 79 9.42 -10.71 -0.49
CA GLY A 79 10.37 -11.04 0.57
C GLY A 79 10.96 -9.84 1.31
N GLY A 80 10.44 -8.62 1.07
CA GLY A 80 10.98 -7.38 1.66
C GLY A 80 10.86 -7.29 3.18
N ALA A 81 9.96 -8.07 3.80
CA ALA A 81 9.80 -8.14 5.25
C ALA A 81 10.37 -9.42 5.87
N VAL A 82 10.99 -10.30 5.06
CA VAL A 82 11.71 -11.48 5.55
C VAL A 82 13.09 -11.04 6.07
N PRO A 83 13.43 -11.33 7.34
CA PRO A 83 14.73 -10.95 7.89
C PRO A 83 15.90 -11.65 7.19
N VAL A 84 17.08 -11.04 7.25
CA VAL A 84 18.32 -11.70 6.84
C VAL A 84 19.02 -12.36 8.04
N PRO A 85 19.81 -13.42 7.85
CA PRO A 85 20.52 -14.10 8.95
C PRO A 85 21.37 -13.13 9.78
N GLY A 86 21.28 -13.23 11.11
CA GLY A 86 21.99 -12.37 12.05
C GLY A 86 21.40 -10.96 12.20
N GLY A 87 20.29 -10.68 11.54
CA GLY A 87 19.59 -9.40 11.58
C GLY A 87 18.48 -9.32 12.61
N ILE A 88 17.98 -8.09 12.81
CA ILE A 88 16.82 -7.79 13.65
C ILE A 88 15.65 -7.26 12.81
N VAL A 89 14.44 -7.47 13.28
CA VAL A 89 13.24 -6.85 12.71
C VAL A 89 12.92 -5.58 13.48
N LEU A 90 12.67 -4.49 12.77
CA LEU A 90 12.14 -3.24 13.31
C LEU A 90 10.67 -3.13 12.94
N ALA A 91 9.80 -3.27 13.94
CA ALA A 91 8.38 -3.37 13.79
C ALA A 91 7.66 -2.08 14.22
N PHE A 92 6.58 -1.72 13.51
CA PHE A 92 5.89 -0.42 13.64
C PHE A 92 4.48 -0.50 14.23
N GLU A 93 4.07 -1.61 14.84
CA GLU A 93 2.72 -1.76 15.37
C GLU A 93 2.37 -0.72 16.47
N ARG A 94 3.39 -0.12 17.11
CA ARG A 94 3.23 0.94 18.11
C ARG A 94 3.25 2.35 17.51
N MET A 95 3.60 2.50 16.23
CA MET A 95 3.58 3.76 15.49
C MET A 95 2.40 3.74 14.51
N ASN A 96 1.18 3.72 15.02
CA ASN A 96 -0.05 3.51 14.27
C ASN A 96 -1.07 4.65 14.43
N ALA A 97 -0.61 5.84 14.79
CA ALA A 97 -1.49 6.99 14.91
C ALA A 97 -1.77 7.65 13.55
N ILE A 98 -3.04 8.01 13.32
CA ILE A 98 -3.46 9.03 12.35
C ILE A 98 -3.43 10.33 13.13
N GLU A 99 -2.39 11.16 12.90
CA GLU A 99 -2.14 12.35 13.70
C GLU A 99 -3.08 13.51 13.37
N GLY A 100 -3.66 13.49 12.17
CA GLY A 100 -4.68 14.45 11.77
C GLY A 100 -5.13 14.29 10.34
N ILE A 101 -6.34 14.79 10.07
CA ILE A 101 -6.92 14.99 8.73
C ILE A 101 -7.27 16.45 8.60
N ASP A 102 -6.64 17.15 7.65
CA ASP A 102 -6.90 18.54 7.33
C ASP A 102 -7.78 18.65 6.08
N LYS A 103 -9.05 19.05 6.28
CA LYS A 103 -10.01 19.26 5.18
C LYS A 103 -9.69 20.47 4.32
N GLY A 104 -9.03 21.48 4.87
CA GLY A 104 -8.69 22.69 4.13
C GLY A 104 -7.55 22.46 3.16
N GLU A 105 -6.54 21.70 3.59
CA GLU A 105 -5.37 21.36 2.79
C GLU A 105 -5.54 20.01 2.06
N LEU A 106 -6.59 19.23 2.37
CA LEU A 106 -6.84 17.88 1.83
C LEU A 106 -5.66 16.94 2.09
N THR A 107 -5.22 16.88 3.34
CA THR A 107 -4.07 16.07 3.75
C THR A 107 -4.36 15.23 4.98
N SER A 108 -3.55 14.21 5.18
CA SER A 108 -3.49 13.44 6.44
C SER A 108 -2.04 13.18 6.81
N THR A 109 -1.70 13.38 8.09
CA THR A 109 -0.40 12.99 8.65
C THR A 109 -0.57 11.68 9.40
N VAL A 110 0.26 10.70 9.05
CA VAL A 110 0.14 9.32 9.55
C VAL A 110 1.49 8.72 9.90
N GLN A 111 1.48 7.82 10.87
CA GLN A 111 2.61 6.99 11.22
C GLN A 111 2.66 5.70 10.36
N PRO A 112 3.83 5.06 10.20
CA PRO A 112 4.03 3.95 9.26
C PRO A 112 3.25 2.68 9.59
N GLY A 113 2.88 2.46 10.83
CA GLY A 113 2.10 1.30 11.29
C GLY A 113 0.58 1.45 11.12
N VAL A 114 0.08 2.60 10.66
CA VAL A 114 -1.35 2.78 10.37
C VAL A 114 -1.79 1.79 9.29
N ILE A 115 -2.85 1.04 9.57
CA ILE A 115 -3.46 0.15 8.58
C ILE A 115 -4.14 0.98 7.49
N THR A 116 -3.91 0.63 6.25
CA THR A 116 -4.41 1.40 5.09
C THR A 116 -5.93 1.55 5.13
N GLY A 117 -6.65 0.48 5.47
CA GLY A 117 -8.10 0.49 5.62
C GLY A 117 -8.59 1.45 6.72
N ASP A 118 -7.81 1.61 7.82
CA ASP A 118 -8.17 2.56 8.89
C ASP A 118 -8.05 4.00 8.41
N LEU A 119 -6.97 4.34 7.69
CA LEU A 119 -6.83 5.66 7.07
C LEU A 119 -7.97 5.94 6.08
N LYS A 120 -8.33 4.95 5.24
CA LYS A 120 -9.42 5.11 4.27
C LYS A 120 -10.75 5.39 4.98
N ARG A 121 -11.07 4.65 6.04
CA ARG A 121 -12.29 4.87 6.84
C ARG A 121 -12.28 6.26 7.51
N ALA A 122 -11.17 6.63 8.14
CA ALA A 122 -11.05 7.94 8.77
C ALA A 122 -11.20 9.10 7.77
N ALA A 123 -10.63 8.97 6.56
CA ALA A 123 -10.80 9.96 5.51
C ALA A 123 -12.27 10.04 5.03
N GLU A 124 -12.94 8.89 4.88
CA GLU A 124 -14.34 8.84 4.43
C GLU A 124 -15.32 9.44 5.44
N GLU A 125 -15.08 9.30 6.74
CA GLU A 125 -15.85 9.98 7.80
C GLU A 125 -15.79 11.51 7.64
N GLU A 126 -14.69 12.03 7.09
CA GLU A 126 -14.47 13.44 6.80
C GLU A 126 -14.88 13.86 5.37
N GLN A 127 -15.57 12.98 4.62
CA GLN A 127 -15.98 13.19 3.22
C GLN A 127 -14.76 13.36 2.28
N LEU A 128 -13.63 12.77 2.66
CA LEU A 128 -12.41 12.69 1.86
C LEU A 128 -12.14 11.25 1.44
N PHE A 129 -11.17 11.08 0.56
CA PHE A 129 -10.84 9.79 0.00
C PHE A 129 -9.32 9.64 -0.16
N TYR A 130 -8.79 8.50 0.31
CA TYR A 130 -7.44 8.05 0.05
C TYR A 130 -7.47 6.97 -1.03
N PRO A 131 -7.10 7.30 -2.29
CA PRO A 131 -7.31 6.40 -3.42
C PRO A 131 -6.51 5.10 -3.43
N PRO A 132 -5.21 5.04 -3.02
CA PRO A 132 -4.46 3.79 -3.06
C PRO A 132 -5.21 2.66 -2.34
N ASP A 133 -5.38 1.53 -3.04
CA ASP A 133 -6.29 0.46 -2.62
C ASP A 133 -5.70 -0.94 -2.83
N PRO A 134 -4.56 -1.27 -2.16
CA PRO A 134 -4.01 -2.61 -2.26
C PRO A 134 -5.02 -3.65 -1.74
N ASN A 135 -5.04 -4.84 -2.36
CA ASN A 135 -5.95 -5.93 -1.95
C ASN A 135 -5.81 -6.30 -0.47
N SER A 136 -4.62 -6.08 0.09
CA SER A 136 -4.32 -6.28 1.52
C SER A 136 -4.66 -5.07 2.41
N ARG A 137 -5.45 -4.12 1.97
CA ARG A 137 -5.72 -2.83 2.67
C ARG A 137 -6.13 -2.98 4.14
N ASP A 138 -6.80 -4.08 4.49
CA ASP A 138 -7.26 -4.32 5.87
C ASP A 138 -6.18 -4.95 6.78
N SER A 139 -4.99 -5.23 6.23
CA SER A 139 -3.86 -5.81 6.95
C SER A 139 -2.51 -5.16 6.64
N CYS A 140 -2.36 -4.49 5.50
CA CYS A 140 -1.13 -3.77 5.17
C CYS A 140 -1.05 -2.43 5.89
N ALA A 141 0.18 -2.03 6.21
CA ALA A 141 0.47 -0.75 6.85
C ALA A 141 0.97 0.29 5.85
N ILE A 142 0.70 1.57 6.11
CA ILE A 142 1.10 2.71 5.26
C ILE A 142 2.62 2.70 5.00
N GLY A 143 3.46 2.43 6.00
CA GLY A 143 4.91 2.34 5.80
C GLY A 143 5.32 1.27 4.78
N GLY A 144 4.62 0.13 4.77
CA GLY A 144 4.80 -0.91 3.76
C GLY A 144 4.34 -0.46 2.37
N ASN A 145 3.20 0.25 2.29
CA ASN A 145 2.71 0.80 1.03
C ASN A 145 3.66 1.86 0.44
N LEU A 146 4.24 2.70 1.29
CA LEU A 146 5.28 3.66 0.88
C LEU A 146 6.53 2.94 0.37
N ALA A 147 7.02 1.96 1.13
CA ALA A 147 8.21 1.19 0.77
C ALA A 147 8.04 0.46 -0.56
N ALA A 148 6.89 -0.18 -0.80
CA ALA A 148 6.62 -0.95 -2.02
C ALA A 148 6.04 -0.10 -3.18
N ASN A 149 5.73 1.19 -2.96
CA ASN A 149 4.91 1.99 -3.87
C ASN A 149 3.63 1.25 -4.27
N ALA A 150 2.87 0.80 -3.27
CA ALA A 150 1.71 -0.07 -3.48
C ALA A 150 0.66 0.57 -4.40
N GLY A 151 0.15 -0.23 -5.32
CA GLY A 151 -1.01 0.10 -6.17
C GLY A 151 -2.28 -0.55 -5.65
N GLY A 152 -3.10 -1.04 -6.57
CA GLY A 152 -4.35 -1.74 -6.31
C GLY A 152 -5.32 -1.58 -7.47
N PRO A 153 -6.54 -2.11 -7.37
CA PRO A 153 -7.55 -2.05 -8.43
C PRO A 153 -7.83 -0.63 -8.95
N ARG A 154 -7.73 0.37 -8.06
CA ARG A 154 -8.01 1.78 -8.40
C ARG A 154 -6.83 2.52 -9.02
N ALA A 155 -5.68 1.87 -9.19
CA ALA A 155 -4.48 2.50 -9.73
C ALA A 155 -4.65 2.98 -11.18
N PHE A 156 -5.57 2.40 -11.94
CA PHE A 156 -5.85 2.80 -13.30
C PHE A 156 -6.30 4.28 -13.41
N LYS A 157 -7.25 4.69 -12.58
CA LYS A 157 -7.74 6.08 -12.54
C LYS A 157 -6.91 6.98 -11.65
N TYR A 158 -6.53 6.46 -10.49
CA TYR A 158 -6.02 7.27 -9.39
C TYR A 158 -4.51 7.20 -9.20
N GLY A 159 -3.84 6.27 -9.89
CA GLY A 159 -2.40 6.08 -9.70
C GLY A 159 -2.07 5.27 -8.43
N VAL A 160 -0.81 5.30 -8.06
CA VAL A 160 -0.23 4.50 -6.99
C VAL A 160 0.13 5.34 -5.77
N THR A 161 0.61 4.75 -4.69
CA THR A 161 0.95 5.42 -3.42
C THR A 161 1.82 6.66 -3.60
N ARG A 162 2.83 6.63 -4.49
CA ARG A 162 3.77 7.74 -4.75
C ARG A 162 3.06 9.06 -5.08
N GLU A 163 1.96 9.00 -5.79
CA GLU A 163 1.23 10.19 -6.26
C GLU A 163 0.51 10.94 -5.12
N TYR A 164 0.41 10.28 -3.96
CA TYR A 164 -0.28 10.82 -2.79
C TYR A 164 0.68 11.24 -1.68
N VAL A 165 1.99 11.08 -1.84
CA VAL A 165 2.97 11.47 -0.82
C VAL A 165 3.42 12.90 -1.03
N LEU A 166 3.12 13.78 -0.08
CA LEU A 166 3.56 15.17 -0.10
C LEU A 166 4.88 15.36 0.65
N GLY A 167 5.02 14.73 1.81
CA GLY A 167 6.20 14.81 2.64
C GLY A 167 6.35 13.58 3.53
N MET A 168 7.51 13.43 4.13
CA MET A 168 7.80 12.34 5.06
C MET A 168 9.00 12.64 5.94
N ASP A 169 9.00 12.06 7.13
CA ASP A 169 10.17 11.93 7.97
C ASP A 169 10.84 10.57 7.71
N VAL A 170 12.13 10.55 7.45
CA VAL A 170 12.89 9.34 7.11
C VAL A 170 14.11 9.24 8.01
N VAL A 171 14.34 8.06 8.56
CA VAL A 171 15.56 7.72 9.31
C VAL A 171 16.51 6.97 8.40
N MET A 172 17.71 7.50 8.25
CA MET A 172 18.79 6.92 7.43
C MET A 172 19.50 5.79 8.18
N ALA A 173 20.35 5.05 7.47
CA ALA A 173 21.07 3.89 8.04
C ALA A 173 21.92 4.25 9.27
N ASP A 174 22.49 5.45 9.31
CA ASP A 174 23.31 5.96 10.44
C ASP A 174 22.49 6.57 11.59
N GLY A 175 21.15 6.51 11.49
CA GLY A 175 20.23 7.10 12.46
C GLY A 175 19.92 8.58 12.21
N THR A 176 20.46 9.21 11.16
CA THR A 176 20.14 10.60 10.80
C THR A 176 18.68 10.72 10.40
N ILE A 177 17.97 11.72 10.95
CA ILE A 177 16.57 12.00 10.60
C ILE A 177 16.53 13.09 9.52
N LEU A 178 15.84 12.81 8.44
CA LEU A 178 15.59 13.76 7.35
C LEU A 178 14.09 14.07 7.27
N LYS A 179 13.77 15.35 7.09
CA LYS A 179 12.41 15.81 6.71
C LYS A 179 12.41 16.10 5.23
N LEU A 180 11.61 15.36 4.48
CA LEU A 180 11.56 15.42 3.02
C LEU A 180 10.22 15.94 2.53
N GLY A 181 10.22 16.57 1.36
CA GLY A 181 9.00 16.98 0.68
C GLY A 181 8.42 18.28 1.20
N ARG A 182 7.11 18.34 1.30
CA ARG A 182 6.31 19.54 1.58
C ARG A 182 4.97 19.16 2.24
N GLU A 183 4.29 20.14 2.80
CA GLU A 183 2.94 19.99 3.34
C GLU A 183 1.85 20.49 2.35
N THR A 184 2.24 21.29 1.36
CA THR A 184 1.31 21.92 0.42
C THR A 184 1.25 21.17 -0.92
N LYS A 185 0.09 21.24 -1.60
CA LYS A 185 -0.11 20.62 -2.92
C LYS A 185 0.90 21.13 -3.97
N LYS A 186 1.19 22.45 -3.99
CA LYS A 186 2.17 23.04 -4.90
C LYS A 186 3.54 23.11 -4.23
N GLY A 187 4.56 22.54 -4.89
CA GLY A 187 5.95 22.64 -4.46
C GLY A 187 6.85 22.38 -5.65
N VAL A 188 7.67 23.37 -6.03
CA VAL A 188 8.49 23.34 -7.25
C VAL A 188 9.99 23.44 -6.95
N THR A 189 10.37 23.58 -5.68
CA THR A 189 11.76 23.86 -5.27
C THR A 189 12.46 22.59 -4.81
N GLY A 190 13.66 22.37 -5.28
CA GLY A 190 14.55 21.29 -4.86
C GLY A 190 14.33 19.98 -5.61
N TYR A 191 15.07 18.94 -5.19
CA TYR A 191 14.92 17.60 -5.71
C TYR A 191 13.71 16.89 -5.09
N ASP A 192 13.07 16.03 -5.86
CA ASP A 192 11.98 15.17 -5.38
C ASP A 192 12.54 13.92 -4.69
N LEU A 193 12.94 14.10 -3.43
CA LEU A 193 13.46 13.00 -2.62
C LEU A 193 12.33 12.11 -2.07
N THR A 194 11.12 12.62 -1.96
CA THR A 194 9.96 11.80 -1.56
C THR A 194 9.70 10.71 -2.58
N SER A 195 9.68 11.05 -3.86
CA SER A 195 9.51 10.06 -4.94
C SER A 195 10.69 9.08 -5.04
N LEU A 196 11.89 9.47 -4.63
CA LEU A 196 13.04 8.56 -4.54
C LEU A 196 12.86 7.52 -3.43
N MET A 197 12.34 7.96 -2.26
CA MET A 197 12.15 7.08 -1.09
C MET A 197 10.97 6.12 -1.29
N VAL A 198 9.89 6.56 -1.94
CA VAL A 198 8.72 5.71 -2.22
C VAL A 198 9.08 4.67 -3.27
N GLY A 199 8.90 3.40 -2.94
CA GLY A 199 9.30 2.26 -3.78
C GLY A 199 10.76 1.84 -3.58
N SER A 200 11.43 2.34 -2.54
CA SER A 200 12.80 1.93 -2.20
C SER A 200 12.89 0.63 -1.38
N GLU A 201 11.74 0.08 -0.98
CA GLU A 201 11.62 -1.15 -0.19
C GLU A 201 12.46 -1.15 1.10
N GLY A 202 12.59 0.04 1.73
CA GLY A 202 13.35 0.23 2.96
C GLY A 202 14.88 0.24 2.78
N THR A 203 15.38 0.15 1.54
CA THR A 203 16.83 0.07 1.26
C THR A 203 17.56 1.41 1.37
N LEU A 204 16.85 2.53 1.23
CA LEU A 204 17.41 3.88 1.32
C LEU A 204 17.22 4.51 2.70
N GLY A 205 16.18 4.14 3.42
CA GLY A 205 15.86 4.67 4.73
C GLY A 205 14.50 4.15 5.21
N ILE A 206 14.15 4.49 6.44
CA ILE A 206 12.93 4.03 7.11
C ILE A 206 12.00 5.22 7.33
N VAL A 207 10.81 5.17 6.72
CA VAL A 207 9.78 6.20 6.90
C VAL A 207 9.15 6.05 8.29
N THR A 208 9.10 7.15 9.04
CA THR A 208 8.53 7.19 10.40
C THR A 208 7.29 8.08 10.53
N GLU A 209 7.05 8.93 9.55
CA GLU A 209 5.86 9.76 9.41
C GLU A 209 5.65 10.08 7.93
N ALA A 210 4.42 10.22 7.49
CA ALA A 210 4.11 10.64 6.13
C ALA A 210 2.94 11.63 6.11
N THR A 211 3.08 12.71 5.33
CA THR A 211 1.98 13.60 4.94
C THR A 211 1.43 13.14 3.60
N LEU A 212 0.20 12.67 3.62
CA LEU A 212 -0.49 12.09 2.46
C LEU A 212 -1.55 13.06 1.94
N ARG A 213 -1.64 13.17 0.62
CA ARG A 213 -2.71 13.90 -0.05
C ARG A 213 -3.99 13.08 -0.05
N LEU A 214 -5.08 13.73 0.28
CA LEU A 214 -6.45 13.22 0.11
C LEU A 214 -7.13 13.94 -1.06
N ILE A 215 -8.23 13.38 -1.53
CA ILE A 215 -9.11 14.02 -2.51
C ILE A 215 -10.54 14.04 -1.96
N PRO A 216 -11.45 14.87 -2.48
CA PRO A 216 -12.87 14.75 -2.17
C PRO A 216 -13.38 13.34 -2.49
N LYS A 217 -14.23 12.80 -1.62
CA LYS A 217 -14.85 11.50 -1.85
C LYS A 217 -15.77 11.58 -3.07
N PRO A 218 -15.68 10.64 -4.04
CA PRO A 218 -16.67 10.52 -5.11
C PRO A 218 -18.09 10.36 -4.55
N GLU A 219 -19.07 11.04 -5.15
CA GLU A 219 -20.46 11.03 -4.66
C GLU A 219 -21.09 9.64 -4.79
N ALA A 220 -20.77 8.95 -5.89
CA ALA A 220 -21.31 7.64 -6.18
C ALA A 220 -20.32 6.76 -6.96
N THR A 221 -20.62 5.47 -6.94
CA THR A 221 -19.88 4.43 -7.66
C THR A 221 -20.91 3.48 -8.29
N VAL A 222 -20.62 3.05 -9.52
CA VAL A 222 -21.39 2.02 -10.22
C VAL A 222 -20.45 0.97 -10.77
N THR A 223 -20.87 -0.30 -10.73
CA THR A 223 -20.07 -1.43 -11.20
C THR A 223 -20.78 -2.11 -12.37
N ALA A 224 -20.07 -2.36 -13.45
CA ALA A 224 -20.48 -3.19 -14.57
C ALA A 224 -19.61 -4.46 -14.65
N LEU A 225 -20.21 -5.53 -15.15
CA LEU A 225 -19.53 -6.79 -15.40
C LEU A 225 -19.71 -7.15 -16.87
N ALA A 226 -18.61 -7.22 -17.63
CA ALA A 226 -18.62 -7.59 -19.04
C ALA A 226 -18.05 -8.99 -19.25
N CYS A 227 -18.79 -9.82 -20.01
CA CYS A 227 -18.42 -11.20 -20.33
C CYS A 227 -17.92 -11.31 -21.77
N PHE A 228 -16.83 -12.07 -22.00
CA PHE A 228 -16.22 -12.25 -23.32
C PHE A 228 -15.98 -13.74 -23.62
N SER A 229 -16.04 -14.08 -24.90
CA SER A 229 -15.82 -15.46 -25.38
C SER A 229 -14.35 -15.83 -25.49
N SER A 230 -13.45 -14.83 -25.46
CA SER A 230 -12.01 -14.99 -25.56
C SER A 230 -11.27 -13.96 -24.73
N LEU A 231 -10.13 -14.34 -24.17
CA LEU A 231 -9.21 -13.44 -23.49
C LEU A 231 -8.62 -12.39 -24.46
N ASP A 232 -8.47 -12.74 -25.75
CA ASP A 232 -7.91 -11.86 -26.78
C ASP A 232 -8.79 -10.64 -27.06
N GLU A 233 -10.09 -10.69 -26.72
CA GLU A 233 -11.05 -9.61 -26.91
C GLU A 233 -10.87 -8.49 -25.85
N VAL A 234 -10.26 -8.80 -24.71
CA VAL A 234 -10.19 -7.89 -23.55
C VAL A 234 -9.23 -6.71 -23.78
N ALA A 235 -8.03 -6.97 -24.32
CA ALA A 235 -7.04 -5.90 -24.50
C ALA A 235 -7.50 -4.80 -25.47
N PRO A 236 -8.14 -5.13 -26.63
CA PRO A 236 -8.79 -4.12 -27.48
C PRO A 236 -9.85 -3.29 -26.75
N VAL A 237 -10.66 -3.92 -25.89
CA VAL A 237 -11.70 -3.24 -25.09
C VAL A 237 -11.08 -2.19 -24.17
N VAL A 238 -10.10 -2.57 -23.35
CA VAL A 238 -9.41 -1.65 -22.44
C VAL A 238 -8.78 -0.49 -23.20
N SER A 239 -8.12 -0.78 -24.34
CA SER A 239 -7.53 0.24 -25.20
C SER A 239 -8.57 1.20 -25.78
N SER A 240 -9.73 0.68 -26.16
CA SER A 240 -10.83 1.50 -26.69
C SER A 240 -11.47 2.39 -25.63
N LEU A 241 -11.67 1.89 -24.40
CA LEU A 241 -12.14 2.68 -23.28
C LEU A 241 -11.25 3.89 -23.06
N VAL A 242 -9.93 3.67 -22.97
CA VAL A 242 -8.93 4.74 -22.82
C VAL A 242 -8.97 5.73 -23.98
N ALA A 243 -8.96 5.24 -25.22
CA ALA A 243 -8.95 6.06 -26.41
C ALA A 243 -10.21 6.96 -26.54
N GLN A 244 -11.33 6.51 -25.99
CA GLN A 244 -12.58 7.26 -25.96
C GLN A 244 -12.76 8.12 -24.70
N GLY A 245 -11.69 8.22 -23.85
CA GLY A 245 -11.67 9.06 -22.65
C GLY A 245 -12.47 8.49 -21.48
N GLN A 246 -12.81 7.20 -21.50
CA GLN A 246 -13.37 6.52 -20.33
C GLN A 246 -12.23 6.13 -19.38
N LEU A 247 -12.33 6.58 -18.13
CA LEU A 247 -11.35 6.31 -17.08
C LEU A 247 -12.03 5.64 -15.89
N PRO A 248 -12.35 4.34 -15.97
CA PRO A 248 -12.88 3.59 -14.85
C PRO A 248 -12.01 3.70 -13.61
N SER A 249 -12.64 3.78 -12.44
CA SER A 249 -11.92 3.76 -11.17
C SER A 249 -11.26 2.42 -10.89
N CYS A 250 -11.83 1.33 -11.45
CA CYS A 250 -11.28 -0.01 -11.38
C CYS A 250 -11.55 -0.75 -12.69
N ILE A 251 -10.56 -1.50 -13.16
CA ILE A 251 -10.72 -2.53 -14.21
C ILE A 251 -9.98 -3.78 -13.73
N GLU A 252 -10.71 -4.86 -13.48
CA GLU A 252 -10.16 -6.14 -13.08
C GLU A 252 -10.53 -7.22 -14.09
N LEU A 253 -9.55 -8.02 -14.46
CA LEU A 253 -9.69 -9.13 -15.39
C LEU A 253 -9.78 -10.45 -14.63
N LEU A 254 -10.82 -11.24 -14.93
CA LEU A 254 -10.91 -12.63 -14.53
C LEU A 254 -10.73 -13.52 -15.77
N ASP A 255 -9.77 -14.41 -15.73
CA ASP A 255 -9.58 -15.43 -16.73
C ASP A 255 -10.51 -16.63 -16.53
N GLN A 256 -10.45 -17.60 -17.41
CA GLN A 256 -11.32 -18.77 -17.38
C GLN A 256 -11.21 -19.57 -16.08
N GLU A 257 -10.02 -19.67 -15.48
CA GLU A 257 -9.82 -20.40 -14.23
C GLU A 257 -10.39 -19.63 -13.05
N ALA A 258 -10.17 -18.32 -12.96
CA ALA A 258 -10.78 -17.47 -11.96
C ALA A 258 -12.31 -17.51 -12.05
N ILE A 259 -12.87 -17.41 -13.27
CA ILE A 259 -14.31 -17.53 -13.51
C ILE A 259 -14.83 -18.88 -13.03
N ARG A 260 -14.14 -20.00 -13.33
CA ARG A 260 -14.53 -21.33 -12.88
C ARG A 260 -14.63 -21.43 -11.36
N ILE A 261 -13.71 -20.80 -10.65
CA ILE A 261 -13.67 -20.79 -9.18
C ILE A 261 -14.81 -19.97 -8.59
N VAL A 262 -15.05 -18.76 -9.10
CA VAL A 262 -16.02 -17.83 -8.52
C VAL A 262 -17.47 -18.10 -8.97
N ARG A 263 -17.68 -18.71 -10.13
CA ARG A 263 -19.01 -18.96 -10.73
C ARG A 263 -20.04 -19.58 -9.78
N PRO A 264 -19.69 -20.58 -8.94
CA PRO A 264 -20.69 -21.20 -8.03
C PRO A 264 -21.22 -20.23 -6.96
N GLU A 265 -20.45 -19.20 -6.61
CA GLU A 265 -20.73 -18.24 -5.52
C GLU A 265 -21.11 -16.86 -6.03
N ALA A 266 -20.97 -16.62 -7.34
CA ALA A 266 -21.13 -15.27 -7.92
C ALA A 266 -22.55 -14.69 -7.78
N GLY A 267 -23.57 -15.54 -7.59
CA GLY A 267 -24.99 -15.09 -7.51
C GLY A 267 -25.51 -14.43 -8.79
N LEU A 268 -24.74 -14.49 -9.88
CA LEU A 268 -24.99 -13.91 -11.18
C LEU A 268 -25.11 -15.01 -12.25
N THR A 269 -25.90 -14.75 -13.29
CA THR A 269 -25.93 -15.61 -14.47
C THR A 269 -24.77 -15.24 -15.38
N ILE A 270 -23.77 -16.09 -15.48
CA ILE A 270 -22.61 -15.91 -16.37
C ILE A 270 -22.81 -16.83 -17.58
N PRO A 271 -22.79 -16.33 -18.84
CA PRO A 271 -22.92 -17.15 -20.04
C PRO A 271 -21.93 -18.32 -20.06
N ASN A 272 -22.34 -19.48 -20.56
CA ASN A 272 -21.49 -20.68 -20.51
C ASN A 272 -20.23 -20.56 -21.38
N GLU A 273 -20.31 -19.78 -22.47
CA GLU A 273 -19.20 -19.52 -23.39
C GLU A 273 -18.20 -18.49 -22.86
N THR A 274 -18.41 -17.88 -21.70
CA THR A 274 -17.53 -16.87 -21.09
C THR A 274 -16.18 -17.50 -20.73
N LYS A 275 -15.12 -16.92 -21.27
CA LYS A 275 -13.72 -17.27 -21.00
C LYS A 275 -12.90 -16.14 -20.38
N ALA A 276 -13.41 -14.92 -20.46
CA ALA A 276 -12.85 -13.77 -19.79
C ALA A 276 -13.96 -12.86 -19.29
N MET A 277 -13.75 -12.19 -18.17
CA MET A 277 -14.66 -11.20 -17.61
C MET A 277 -13.88 -9.96 -17.22
N LEU A 278 -14.48 -8.79 -17.46
CA LEU A 278 -14.01 -7.52 -16.90
C LEU A 278 -15.01 -7.03 -15.86
N LEU A 279 -14.50 -6.76 -14.67
CA LEU A 279 -15.19 -5.99 -13.64
C LEU A 279 -14.73 -4.55 -13.80
N ILE A 280 -15.67 -3.65 -14.07
CA ILE A 280 -15.42 -2.23 -14.36
C ILE A 280 -16.19 -1.40 -13.35
N GLU A 281 -15.48 -0.57 -12.58
CA GLU A 281 -16.07 0.36 -11.64
C GLU A 281 -15.90 1.80 -12.17
N LEU A 282 -16.99 2.55 -12.19
CA LEU A 282 -17.01 3.98 -12.50
C LEU A 282 -17.38 4.73 -11.23
N ASP A 283 -16.70 5.82 -10.95
CA ASP A 283 -17.01 6.68 -9.82
C ASP A 283 -16.89 8.17 -10.18
N GLY A 284 -17.70 8.99 -9.53
CA GLY A 284 -17.74 10.43 -9.80
C GLY A 284 -19.01 11.09 -9.25
N GLU A 285 -19.47 12.12 -9.96
CA GLU A 285 -20.72 12.81 -9.64
C GLU A 285 -21.92 11.93 -10.00
N GLN A 286 -22.87 11.80 -9.10
CA GLN A 286 -24.07 10.96 -9.28
C GLN A 286 -24.80 11.27 -10.60
N ALA A 287 -24.84 12.55 -11.00
CA ALA A 287 -25.59 12.99 -12.18
C ALA A 287 -24.93 12.55 -13.51
N SER A 288 -23.63 12.27 -13.54
CA SER A 288 -22.90 11.87 -14.76
C SER A 288 -22.77 10.36 -14.93
N LEU A 289 -22.86 9.59 -13.84
CA LEU A 289 -22.56 8.16 -13.84
C LEU A 289 -23.45 7.33 -14.76
N GLU A 290 -24.74 7.66 -14.88
CA GLU A 290 -25.65 6.92 -15.77
C GLU A 290 -25.22 7.05 -17.23
N THR A 291 -24.87 8.27 -17.66
CA THR A 291 -24.36 8.53 -19.02
C THR A 291 -23.01 7.88 -19.26
N GLU A 292 -22.12 7.89 -18.26
CA GLU A 292 -20.81 7.24 -18.37
C GLU A 292 -20.94 5.72 -18.44
N LEU A 293 -21.88 5.14 -17.67
CA LEU A 293 -22.18 3.72 -17.71
C LEU A 293 -22.74 3.30 -19.09
N GLU A 294 -23.69 4.07 -19.64
CA GLU A 294 -24.24 3.82 -20.98
C GLU A 294 -23.13 3.87 -22.07
N ARG A 295 -22.25 4.88 -22.01
CA ARG A 295 -21.12 4.99 -22.96
C ARG A 295 -20.15 3.81 -22.82
N THR A 296 -19.82 3.43 -21.60
CA THR A 296 -18.97 2.26 -21.33
C THR A 296 -19.64 0.99 -21.86
N GLY A 297 -20.91 0.77 -21.58
CA GLY A 297 -21.68 -0.39 -22.08
C GLY A 297 -21.69 -0.47 -23.61
N ASN A 298 -21.90 0.66 -24.28
CA ASN A 298 -21.89 0.69 -25.76
C ASN A 298 -20.51 0.29 -26.32
N ILE A 299 -19.40 0.78 -25.73
CA ILE A 299 -18.06 0.38 -26.14
C ILE A 299 -17.84 -1.11 -25.96
N LEU A 300 -18.30 -1.69 -24.84
CA LEU A 300 -18.19 -3.11 -24.55
C LEU A 300 -18.96 -3.95 -25.57
N PHE A 301 -20.20 -3.59 -25.90
CA PHE A 301 -21.00 -4.29 -26.91
C PHE A 301 -20.47 -4.14 -28.33
N ASP A 302 -19.95 -2.95 -28.69
CA ASP A 302 -19.32 -2.72 -30.01
C ASP A 302 -18.05 -3.57 -30.22
N LEU A 303 -17.48 -4.12 -29.12
CA LEU A 303 -16.31 -4.98 -29.11
C LEU A 303 -16.64 -6.40 -28.63
N ASP A 304 -17.80 -6.91 -29.02
CA ASP A 304 -18.21 -8.30 -28.91
C ASP A 304 -18.41 -8.82 -27.47
N ALA A 305 -18.68 -7.95 -26.49
CA ALA A 305 -19.11 -8.42 -25.17
C ALA A 305 -20.38 -9.27 -25.32
N LEU A 306 -20.38 -10.46 -24.73
CA LEU A 306 -21.51 -11.39 -24.71
C LEU A 306 -22.66 -10.85 -23.84
N GLU A 307 -22.30 -10.19 -22.75
CA GLU A 307 -23.21 -9.62 -21.76
C GLU A 307 -22.49 -8.49 -20.99
N VAL A 308 -23.23 -7.47 -20.61
CA VAL A 308 -22.75 -6.37 -19.76
C VAL A 308 -23.75 -6.11 -18.65
#